data_3a4e1ac1d314ac80d8110e1850a2809f
#
_entry.id   3a4e1ac1d314ac80d8110e1850a2809f
#
_cell.length_a   1.000
_cell.length_b   1.000
_cell.length_c   1.000
_cell.angle_alpha   90.00
_cell.angle_beta   90.00
_cell.angle_gamma   90.00
#
_symmetry.space_group_name_H-M   'P 1'
#
loop_
_entity.id
_entity.type
_entity.pdbx_description
1 polymer ?
#
loop_
_entity_poly.entity_id
_entity_poly.type
_entity_poly.pdbx_seq_one_letter_code
_entity_poly.pdbx_strand_id
1 'polypeptide(L)'
;MQNLISELTRLYLPAGHAGNAARADLLAQRVQGQSGVALPLAADGRTRAIAIPFRPVAGGLEAQHWTQLCDVANALQTELGLPAPAVSISGDSGYGLWLSLATPVPEALAQQFAALLWSKYVPDAPPSSGAALELPPCLHQGTGKWAAFINPGLGASFAEESGLEMPPPSAGQAALLDGLHSISEAQLAHALKLLQPAPPAVLATESSTPALAAAPSAAIEDGLLLKDATLEDIIALLHSRNIEPTFRHLIRK
;
A
#
# COMPACT_ATOMS: atom_id res chain seq x y z
N MET A 1 28.75 0.64 2.91
CA MET A 1 28.25 0.78 1.53
C MET A 1 27.89 -0.56 0.89
N GLN A 2 28.79 -1.55 0.86
CA GLN A 2 28.52 -2.85 0.22
C GLN A 2 27.25 -3.53 0.75
N ASN A 3 27.04 -3.56 2.07
CA ASN A 3 25.84 -4.12 2.68
C ASN A 3 24.55 -3.42 2.21
N LEU A 4 24.57 -2.08 2.10
CA LEU A 4 23.43 -1.33 1.60
C LEU A 4 23.10 -1.70 0.15
N ILE A 5 24.11 -1.76 -0.72
CA ILE A 5 23.93 -2.15 -2.13
C ILE A 5 23.38 -3.58 -2.22
N SER A 6 23.86 -4.49 -1.35
CA SER A 6 23.36 -5.86 -1.27
C SER A 6 21.87 -5.90 -0.89
N GLU A 7 21.46 -5.15 0.14
CA GLU A 7 20.07 -5.09 0.58
C GLU A 7 19.14 -4.47 -0.46
N LEU A 8 19.54 -3.35 -1.07
CA LEU A 8 18.78 -2.71 -2.14
C LEU A 8 18.62 -3.64 -3.36
N THR A 9 19.67 -4.36 -3.70
CA THR A 9 19.63 -5.35 -4.79
C THR A 9 18.71 -6.52 -4.43
N ARG A 10 18.84 -7.06 -3.21
CA ARG A 10 18.02 -8.18 -2.71
C ARG A 10 16.53 -7.84 -2.73
N LEU A 11 16.16 -6.64 -2.33
CA LEU A 11 14.76 -6.25 -2.17
C LEU A 11 14.14 -5.74 -3.47
N TYR A 12 14.82 -4.88 -4.21
CA TYR A 12 14.17 -4.05 -5.22
C TYR A 12 14.65 -4.25 -6.65
N LEU A 13 15.82 -4.87 -6.86
CA LEU A 13 16.32 -5.05 -8.21
C LEU A 13 16.01 -6.46 -8.73
N PRO A 14 15.62 -6.61 -10.01
CA PRO A 14 15.40 -7.91 -10.62
C PRO A 14 16.70 -8.72 -10.64
N ALA A 15 16.65 -9.98 -10.17
CA ALA A 15 17.79 -10.88 -10.22
C ALA A 15 18.00 -11.45 -11.62
N GLY A 16 19.27 -11.77 -11.99
CA GLY A 16 19.58 -12.61 -13.15
C GLY A 16 19.57 -11.94 -14.52
N HIS A 17 19.55 -10.60 -14.62
CA HIS A 17 19.55 -9.90 -15.90
C HIS A 17 20.94 -9.51 -16.37
N ALA A 18 21.19 -9.62 -17.67
CA ALA A 18 22.33 -8.98 -18.34
C ALA A 18 22.27 -7.47 -18.03
N GLY A 19 23.31 -6.92 -17.37
CA GLY A 19 23.32 -5.53 -16.93
C GLY A 19 23.21 -5.32 -15.40
N ASN A 20 23.12 -6.37 -14.60
CA ASN A 20 23.12 -6.23 -13.13
C ASN A 20 24.39 -5.55 -12.60
N ALA A 21 25.55 -5.77 -13.23
CA ALA A 21 26.78 -5.07 -12.85
C ALA A 21 26.67 -3.57 -13.08
N ALA A 22 26.20 -3.14 -14.26
CA ALA A 22 26.01 -1.72 -14.58
C ALA A 22 24.95 -1.07 -13.67
N ARG A 23 23.92 -1.81 -13.27
CA ARG A 23 22.93 -1.33 -12.28
C ARG A 23 23.52 -1.20 -10.88
N ALA A 24 24.32 -2.16 -10.45
CA ALA A 24 25.02 -2.07 -9.17
C ALA A 24 25.99 -0.88 -9.13
N ASP A 25 26.71 -0.63 -10.21
CA ASP A 25 27.60 0.53 -10.33
C ASP A 25 26.81 1.85 -10.32
N LEU A 26 25.70 1.93 -11.06
CA LEU A 26 24.81 3.09 -11.04
C LEU A 26 24.22 3.32 -9.64
N LEU A 27 23.77 2.25 -8.98
CA LEU A 27 23.26 2.32 -7.62
C LEU A 27 24.34 2.82 -6.64
N ALA A 28 25.59 2.34 -6.77
CA ALA A 28 26.70 2.80 -5.96
C ALA A 28 26.99 4.30 -6.16
N GLN A 29 26.97 4.77 -7.41
CA GLN A 29 27.14 6.18 -7.74
C GLN A 29 25.99 7.04 -7.17
N ARG A 30 24.75 6.57 -7.23
CA ARG A 30 23.59 7.28 -6.67
C ARG A 30 23.66 7.39 -5.16
N VAL A 31 23.98 6.30 -4.48
CA VAL A 31 24.16 6.29 -3.01
C VAL A 31 25.27 7.25 -2.55
N GLN A 32 26.23 7.58 -3.43
CA GLN A 32 27.28 8.55 -3.18
C GLN A 32 26.93 9.97 -3.65
N GLY A 33 25.76 10.17 -4.26
CA GLY A 33 25.38 11.46 -4.86
C GLY A 33 26.15 11.83 -6.13
N GLN A 34 26.86 10.87 -6.71
CA GLN A 34 27.69 11.09 -7.92
C GLN A 34 26.90 10.97 -9.23
N SER A 35 25.69 10.46 -9.16
CA SER A 35 24.80 10.30 -10.32
C SER A 35 23.39 10.76 -9.99
N GLY A 36 22.82 11.60 -10.85
CA GLY A 36 21.41 11.99 -10.86
C GLY A 36 20.56 11.16 -11.84
N VAL A 37 21.15 10.15 -12.48
CA VAL A 37 20.42 9.30 -13.44
C VAL A 37 19.46 8.40 -12.68
N ALA A 38 18.17 8.39 -13.07
CA ALA A 38 17.18 7.53 -12.46
C ALA A 38 17.55 6.05 -12.60
N LEU A 39 17.44 5.29 -11.52
CA LEU A 39 17.68 3.86 -11.53
C LEU A 39 16.41 3.14 -12.00
N PRO A 40 16.42 2.43 -13.13
CA PRO A 40 15.26 1.66 -13.55
C PRO A 40 15.06 0.46 -12.62
N LEU A 41 13.91 0.42 -11.93
CA LEU A 41 13.51 -0.68 -11.04
C LEU A 41 12.91 -1.86 -11.78
N ALA A 42 12.58 -1.66 -13.05
CA ALA A 42 12.09 -2.70 -13.93
C ALA A 42 13.14 -3.15 -14.95
N ALA A 43 13.01 -4.39 -15.41
CA ALA A 43 13.76 -4.95 -16.51
C ALA A 43 12.84 -5.88 -17.32
N ASP A 44 12.86 -5.75 -18.64
CA ASP A 44 12.04 -6.53 -19.57
C ASP A 44 10.54 -6.50 -19.19
N GLY A 45 10.04 -5.32 -18.79
CA GLY A 45 8.65 -5.10 -18.37
C GLY A 45 8.27 -5.78 -17.05
N ARG A 46 9.24 -6.21 -16.24
CA ARG A 46 9.03 -6.85 -14.94
C ARG A 46 9.74 -6.10 -13.82
N THR A 47 9.11 -6.04 -12.65
CA THR A 47 9.66 -5.38 -11.47
C THR A 47 9.56 -6.26 -10.22
N ARG A 48 10.43 -6.01 -9.24
CA ARG A 48 10.35 -6.53 -7.86
C ARG A 48 9.96 -5.45 -6.87
N ALA A 49 9.90 -4.19 -7.30
CA ALA A 49 9.60 -3.07 -6.44
C ALA A 49 8.19 -2.54 -6.71
N ILE A 50 7.43 -2.29 -5.65
CA ILE A 50 6.23 -1.48 -5.68
C ILE A 50 6.52 -0.26 -4.81
N ALA A 51 6.51 0.92 -5.41
CA ALA A 51 6.75 2.18 -4.72
C ALA A 51 5.47 3.04 -4.78
N ILE A 52 4.98 3.45 -3.62
CA ILE A 52 3.74 4.23 -3.49
C ILE A 52 4.10 5.58 -2.88
N PRO A 53 3.95 6.69 -3.62
CA PRO A 53 4.23 8.03 -3.13
C PRO A 53 3.07 8.57 -2.29
N PHE A 54 3.39 9.21 -1.17
CA PHE A 54 2.47 9.97 -0.34
C PHE A 54 2.95 11.42 -0.28
N ARG A 55 2.23 12.31 -0.93
CA ARG A 55 2.58 13.73 -1.08
C ARG A 55 1.54 14.63 -0.43
N PRO A 56 1.94 15.79 0.13
CA PRO A 56 0.98 16.75 0.62
C PRO A 56 0.06 17.21 -0.52
N VAL A 57 -1.21 17.34 -0.23
CA VAL A 57 -2.22 17.87 -1.15
C VAL A 57 -2.43 19.35 -0.82
N ALA A 58 -2.50 20.19 -1.84
CA ALA A 58 -2.76 21.62 -1.65
C ALA A 58 -4.09 21.83 -0.92
N GLY A 59 -4.05 22.54 0.20
CA GLY A 59 -5.23 22.73 1.07
C GLY A 59 -5.59 21.54 1.96
N GLY A 60 -4.78 20.48 1.96
CA GLY A 60 -4.93 19.34 2.89
C GLY A 60 -4.52 19.70 4.32
N LEU A 61 -4.87 18.80 5.25
CA LEU A 61 -4.45 18.93 6.65
C LEU A 61 -2.93 18.73 6.78
N GLU A 62 -2.34 19.39 7.79
CA GLU A 62 -0.95 19.20 8.15
C GLU A 62 -0.66 17.71 8.43
N ALA A 63 0.45 17.21 7.89
CA ALA A 63 0.87 15.82 8.01
C ALA A 63 -0.14 14.74 7.54
N GLN A 64 -1.21 15.11 6.83
CA GLN A 64 -2.23 14.17 6.33
C GLN A 64 -1.60 13.03 5.52
N HIS A 65 -0.64 13.34 4.65
CA HIS A 65 0.07 12.36 3.82
C HIS A 65 0.90 11.36 4.65
N TRP A 66 1.40 11.77 5.84
CA TRP A 66 2.03 10.86 6.78
C TRP A 66 1.01 9.92 7.42
N THR A 67 -0.12 10.45 7.88
CA THR A 67 -1.21 9.64 8.46
C THR A 67 -1.72 8.60 7.46
N GLN A 68 -1.97 9.01 6.21
CA GLN A 68 -2.39 8.11 5.14
C GLN A 68 -1.36 6.99 4.88
N LEU A 69 -0.06 7.32 4.90
CA LEU A 69 0.99 6.31 4.78
C LEU A 69 0.93 5.30 5.93
N CYS A 70 0.78 5.78 7.16
CA CYS A 70 0.66 4.91 8.34
C CYS A 70 -0.55 3.98 8.26
N ASP A 71 -1.71 4.51 7.84
CA ASP A 71 -2.93 3.73 7.69
C ASP A 71 -2.75 2.62 6.64
N VAL A 72 -2.19 2.96 5.49
CA VAL A 72 -1.88 1.98 4.44
C VAL A 72 -0.84 0.96 4.91
N ALA A 73 0.24 1.38 5.58
CA ALA A 73 1.27 0.47 6.09
C ALA A 73 0.73 -0.50 7.15
N ASN A 74 -0.20 -0.05 8.00
CA ASN A 74 -0.90 -0.89 8.97
C ASN A 74 -1.84 -1.88 8.27
N ALA A 75 -2.65 -1.40 7.31
CA ALA A 75 -3.58 -2.26 6.57
C ALA A 75 -2.86 -3.36 5.77
N LEU A 76 -1.70 -3.05 5.17
CA LEU A 76 -0.86 -4.05 4.50
C LEU A 76 -0.52 -5.23 5.42
N GLN A 77 -0.20 -4.95 6.69
CA GLN A 77 0.21 -5.98 7.65
C GLN A 77 -0.99 -6.67 8.31
N THR A 78 -1.98 -5.89 8.77
CA THR A 78 -3.07 -6.41 9.59
C THR A 78 -4.22 -7.00 8.78
N GLU A 79 -4.57 -6.41 7.64
CA GLU A 79 -5.69 -6.84 6.81
C GLU A 79 -5.25 -7.74 5.65
N LEU A 80 -4.11 -7.42 5.02
CA LEU A 80 -3.63 -8.16 3.85
C LEU A 80 -2.59 -9.23 4.20
N GLY A 81 -2.11 -9.30 5.45
CA GLY A 81 -1.13 -10.30 5.91
C GLY A 81 0.21 -10.21 5.19
N LEU A 82 0.59 -9.02 4.73
CA LEU A 82 1.83 -8.79 4.00
C LEU A 82 2.98 -8.42 4.95
N PRO A 83 4.24 -8.65 4.55
CA PRO A 83 5.39 -8.19 5.31
C PRO A 83 5.39 -6.67 5.50
N ALA A 84 6.06 -6.19 6.55
CA ALA A 84 6.23 -4.78 6.81
C ALA A 84 6.92 -4.07 5.63
N PRO A 85 6.38 -2.95 5.14
CA PRO A 85 7.01 -2.15 4.10
C PRO A 85 8.17 -1.33 4.64
N ALA A 86 9.11 -0.93 3.75
CA ALA A 86 10.04 0.13 4.08
C ALA A 86 9.37 1.50 3.87
N VAL A 87 9.79 2.47 4.66
CA VAL A 87 9.34 3.86 4.57
C VAL A 87 10.51 4.75 4.24
N SER A 88 10.31 5.73 3.37
CA SER A 88 11.33 6.71 3.01
C SER A 88 10.79 8.13 2.97
N ILE A 89 11.67 9.11 3.13
CA ILE A 89 11.47 10.50 2.70
C ILE A 89 11.96 10.66 1.27
N SER A 90 11.32 11.55 0.50
CA SER A 90 11.53 11.64 -0.96
C SER A 90 12.66 12.59 -1.37
N GLY A 91 13.15 13.43 -0.45
CA GLY A 91 14.11 14.49 -0.78
C GLY A 91 13.47 15.75 -1.38
N ASP A 92 12.20 15.71 -1.74
CA ASP A 92 11.42 16.87 -2.22
C ASP A 92 10.24 17.20 -1.29
N SER A 93 9.13 16.49 -1.43
CA SER A 93 7.88 16.79 -0.73
C SER A 93 7.06 15.53 -0.44
N GLY A 94 7.42 14.78 0.56
CA GLY A 94 6.59 13.66 1.01
C GLY A 94 7.37 12.38 1.27
N TYR A 95 6.63 11.29 1.29
CA TYR A 95 7.12 9.98 1.70
C TYR A 95 6.97 8.96 0.58
N GLY A 96 7.70 7.87 0.70
CA GLY A 96 7.56 6.67 -0.13
C GLY A 96 7.31 5.44 0.73
N LEU A 97 6.34 4.64 0.34
CA LEU A 97 6.12 3.30 0.87
C LEU A 97 6.67 2.29 -0.14
N TRP A 98 7.53 1.39 0.33
CA TRP A 98 8.28 0.47 -0.52
C TRP A 98 7.97 -0.97 -0.15
N LEU A 99 7.47 -1.73 -1.13
CA LEU A 99 7.23 -3.16 -1.03
C LEU A 99 8.17 -3.89 -1.98
N SER A 100 8.71 -5.00 -1.54
CA SER A 100 9.52 -5.88 -2.37
C SER A 100 8.79 -7.18 -2.67
N LEU A 101 9.00 -7.73 -3.86
CA LEU A 101 8.41 -8.97 -4.33
C LEU A 101 9.48 -10.06 -4.38
N ALA A 102 9.16 -11.27 -3.93
CA ALA A 102 10.07 -12.41 -3.96
C ALA A 102 10.48 -12.77 -5.39
N THR A 103 9.52 -12.69 -6.32
CA THR A 103 9.72 -12.92 -7.76
C THR A 103 9.31 -11.69 -8.56
N PRO A 104 10.01 -11.36 -9.66
CA PRO A 104 9.61 -10.27 -10.52
C PRO A 104 8.22 -10.50 -11.13
N VAL A 105 7.36 -9.49 -11.11
CA VAL A 105 6.03 -9.52 -11.74
C VAL A 105 5.97 -8.51 -12.89
N PRO A 106 5.00 -8.65 -13.83
CA PRO A 106 4.75 -7.60 -14.83
C PRO A 106 4.50 -6.25 -14.16
N GLU A 107 5.07 -5.17 -14.69
CA GLU A 107 4.87 -3.81 -14.16
C GLU A 107 3.38 -3.44 -14.05
N ALA A 108 2.58 -3.85 -15.03
CA ALA A 108 1.14 -3.62 -15.00
C ALA A 108 0.45 -4.23 -13.78
N LEU A 109 0.89 -5.41 -13.31
CA LEU A 109 0.36 -6.04 -12.11
C LEU A 109 0.77 -5.29 -10.84
N ALA A 110 2.01 -4.82 -10.78
CA ALA A 110 2.49 -3.99 -9.67
C ALA A 110 1.74 -2.65 -9.59
N GLN A 111 1.50 -2.02 -10.74
CA GLN A 111 0.70 -0.79 -10.85
C GLN A 111 -0.77 -1.03 -10.46
N GLN A 112 -1.37 -2.13 -10.91
CA GLN A 112 -2.73 -2.52 -10.54
C GLN A 112 -2.85 -2.73 -9.03
N PHE A 113 -1.90 -3.41 -8.40
CA PHE A 113 -1.88 -3.60 -6.96
C PHE A 113 -1.84 -2.26 -6.22
N ALA A 114 -0.94 -1.36 -6.61
CA ALA A 114 -0.84 -0.02 -6.02
C ALA A 114 -2.13 0.80 -6.20
N ALA A 115 -2.76 0.74 -7.37
CA ALA A 115 -4.01 1.44 -7.65
C ALA A 115 -5.18 0.90 -6.81
N LEU A 116 -5.31 -0.42 -6.67
CA LEU A 116 -6.35 -1.04 -5.84
C LEU A 116 -6.15 -0.72 -4.36
N LEU A 117 -4.90 -0.75 -3.89
CA LEU A 117 -4.56 -0.36 -2.52
C LEU A 117 -4.95 1.10 -2.25
N TRP A 118 -4.58 2.00 -3.16
CA TRP A 118 -4.92 3.42 -3.06
C TRP A 118 -6.44 3.63 -3.03
N SER A 119 -7.16 3.04 -3.95
CA SER A 119 -8.62 3.16 -4.05
C SER A 119 -9.34 2.65 -2.80
N LYS A 120 -8.80 1.64 -2.12
CA LYS A 120 -9.43 1.07 -0.92
C LYS A 120 -9.13 1.87 0.35
N TYR A 121 -7.89 2.34 0.52
CA TYR A 121 -7.44 2.92 1.79
C TYR A 121 -7.24 4.44 1.75
N VAL A 122 -7.20 5.05 0.56
CA VAL A 122 -7.04 6.50 0.38
C VAL A 122 -8.06 7.03 -0.65
N PRO A 123 -9.36 6.70 -0.53
CA PRO A 123 -10.35 7.00 -1.58
C PRO A 123 -10.57 8.51 -1.78
N ASP A 124 -10.37 9.31 -0.74
CA ASP A 124 -10.64 10.75 -0.76
C ASP A 124 -9.50 11.59 -1.36
N ALA A 125 -8.37 10.97 -1.69
CA ALA A 125 -7.26 11.65 -2.32
C ALA A 125 -6.98 11.07 -3.72
N PRO A 126 -6.73 11.93 -4.72
CA PRO A 126 -6.31 11.43 -6.01
C PRO A 126 -4.99 10.68 -5.86
N PRO A 127 -4.76 9.62 -6.65
CA PRO A 127 -3.44 8.99 -6.70
C PRO A 127 -2.39 10.07 -6.94
N SER A 128 -1.30 10.02 -6.16
CA SER A 128 -0.26 11.04 -6.25
C SER A 128 0.25 11.16 -7.68
N SER A 129 -0.19 12.19 -8.39
CA SER A 129 0.34 12.56 -9.71
C SER A 129 1.68 13.25 -9.51
N GLY A 130 2.72 12.79 -10.17
CA GLY A 130 4.05 13.38 -10.05
C GLY A 130 5.14 12.44 -10.57
N ALA A 131 6.39 12.88 -10.45
CA ALA A 131 7.53 12.06 -10.79
C ALA A 131 7.52 10.75 -9.98
N ALA A 132 7.92 9.65 -10.61
CA ALA A 132 8.09 8.38 -9.94
C ALA A 132 9.04 8.53 -8.75
N LEU A 133 8.77 7.80 -7.67
CA LEU A 133 9.69 7.74 -6.54
C LEU A 133 11.02 7.15 -6.99
N GLU A 134 12.09 7.84 -6.63
CA GLU A 134 13.45 7.35 -6.83
C GLU A 134 13.86 6.47 -5.66
N LEU A 135 14.52 5.35 -5.94
CA LEU A 135 14.98 4.43 -4.89
C LEU A 135 16.02 5.11 -3.98
N PRO A 136 15.73 5.24 -2.66
CA PRO A 136 16.68 5.81 -1.71
C PRO A 136 17.82 4.83 -1.37
N PRO A 137 18.95 5.36 -0.85
CA PRO A 137 19.25 6.78 -0.73
C PRO A 137 19.72 7.37 -2.05
N CYS A 138 19.29 8.59 -2.33
CA CYS A 138 19.74 9.33 -3.51
C CYS A 138 19.60 10.84 -3.27
N LEU A 139 20.42 11.61 -3.98
CA LEU A 139 20.34 13.06 -3.98
C LEU A 139 19.24 13.52 -4.95
N HIS A 140 18.23 14.22 -4.44
CA HIS A 140 17.19 14.82 -5.28
C HIS A 140 17.74 16.08 -5.95
N GLN A 141 17.84 16.06 -7.28
CA GLN A 141 18.55 17.11 -8.04
C GLN A 141 17.88 18.49 -7.96
N GLY A 142 16.54 18.51 -7.81
CA GLY A 142 15.78 19.76 -7.77
C GLY A 142 15.92 20.54 -6.45
N THR A 143 16.04 19.83 -5.33
CA THR A 143 16.10 20.44 -3.99
C THR A 143 17.50 20.43 -3.38
N GLY A 144 18.41 19.59 -3.89
CA GLY A 144 19.70 19.34 -3.29
C GLY A 144 19.66 18.53 -1.98
N LYS A 145 18.48 18.02 -1.59
CA LYS A 145 18.28 17.21 -0.38
C LYS A 145 18.33 15.71 -0.70
N TRP A 146 18.64 14.93 0.31
CA TRP A 146 18.72 13.49 0.19
C TRP A 146 17.38 12.80 0.50
N ALA A 147 16.94 11.94 -0.40
CA ALA A 147 15.98 10.91 -0.11
C ALA A 147 16.65 9.81 0.74
N ALA A 148 15.93 9.27 1.72
CA ALA A 148 16.49 8.27 2.64
C ALA A 148 15.38 7.35 3.16
N PHE A 149 15.72 6.09 3.45
CA PHE A 149 14.87 5.26 4.29
C PHE A 149 14.90 5.78 5.73
N ILE A 150 13.75 5.73 6.39
CA ILE A 150 13.58 6.24 7.75
C ILE A 150 12.95 5.17 8.65
N ASN A 151 13.20 5.29 9.95
CA ASN A 151 12.43 4.54 10.94
C ASN A 151 10.99 5.10 10.97
N PRO A 152 9.94 4.28 10.79
CA PRO A 152 8.56 4.75 10.84
C PRO A 152 8.20 5.51 12.12
N GLY A 153 8.81 5.16 13.27
CA GLY A 153 8.61 5.88 14.53
C GLY A 153 9.07 7.34 14.53
N LEU A 154 9.91 7.74 13.56
CA LEU A 154 10.39 9.11 13.39
C LEU A 154 9.72 9.84 12.21
N GLY A 155 8.83 9.16 11.49
CA GLY A 155 8.30 9.69 10.24
C GLY A 155 7.58 11.03 10.38
N ALA A 156 6.82 11.24 11.44
CA ALA A 156 6.11 12.49 11.68
C ALA A 156 7.03 13.72 11.72
N SER A 157 8.30 13.55 12.12
CA SER A 157 9.28 14.64 12.18
C SER A 157 9.67 15.18 10.80
N PHE A 158 9.37 14.46 9.73
CA PHE A 158 9.68 14.83 8.36
C PHE A 158 8.47 15.35 7.57
N ALA A 159 7.34 15.62 8.25
CA ALA A 159 6.11 16.02 7.57
C ALA A 159 6.23 17.35 6.81
N GLU A 160 6.98 18.29 7.36
CA GLU A 160 7.24 19.59 6.73
C GLU A 160 8.48 19.57 5.82
N GLU A 161 9.46 18.74 6.13
CA GLU A 161 10.74 18.69 5.45
C GLU A 161 11.19 17.26 5.13
N SER A 162 10.74 16.77 3.98
CA SER A 162 10.91 15.36 3.57
C SER A 162 12.27 15.08 2.91
N GLY A 163 13.37 15.65 3.43
CA GLY A 163 14.71 15.44 2.90
C GLY A 163 15.81 15.75 3.92
N LEU A 164 16.99 15.15 3.73
CA LEU A 164 18.16 15.38 4.56
C LEU A 164 19.15 16.33 3.86
N GLU A 165 19.75 17.23 4.61
CA GLU A 165 20.80 18.14 4.11
C GLU A 165 22.11 17.40 3.79
N MET A 166 22.35 16.26 4.43
CA MET A 166 23.57 15.46 4.26
C MET A 166 23.24 14.04 3.84
N PRO A 167 24.17 13.35 3.15
CA PRO A 167 23.97 11.95 2.79
C PRO A 167 23.74 11.09 4.04
N PRO A 168 22.72 10.22 4.03
CA PRO A 168 22.46 9.35 5.16
C PRO A 168 23.57 8.29 5.29
N PRO A 169 23.95 7.93 6.54
CA PRO A 169 24.96 6.89 6.76
C PRO A 169 24.58 5.56 6.13
N SER A 170 25.39 5.02 5.23
CA SER A 170 25.10 3.77 4.52
C SER A 170 24.86 2.57 5.45
N ALA A 171 25.53 2.53 6.61
CA ALA A 171 25.30 1.47 7.60
C ALA A 171 23.92 1.57 8.24
N GLY A 172 23.47 2.78 8.58
CA GLY A 172 22.12 3.02 9.09
C GLY A 172 21.03 2.66 8.06
N GLN A 173 21.24 3.04 6.79
CA GLN A 173 20.33 2.68 5.71
C GLN A 173 20.25 1.16 5.50
N ALA A 174 21.37 0.47 5.54
CA ALA A 174 21.40 -0.99 5.47
C ALA A 174 20.65 -1.63 6.63
N ALA A 175 20.83 -1.13 7.85
CA ALA A 175 20.16 -1.65 9.05
C ALA A 175 18.64 -1.47 9.01
N LEU A 176 18.13 -0.42 8.36
CA LEU A 176 16.68 -0.23 8.17
C LEU A 176 16.07 -1.23 7.17
N LEU A 177 16.87 -1.76 6.25
CA LEU A 177 16.45 -2.73 5.25
C LEU A 177 16.71 -4.18 5.67
N ASP A 178 17.63 -4.38 6.61
CA ASP A 178 17.94 -5.67 7.17
C ASP A 178 16.70 -6.23 7.88
N GLY A 179 16.41 -7.50 7.64
CA GLY A 179 15.21 -8.15 8.20
C GLY A 179 13.89 -7.87 7.47
N LEU A 180 13.85 -6.98 6.45
CA LEU A 180 12.67 -6.84 5.62
C LEU A 180 12.50 -8.07 4.70
N HIS A 181 11.25 -8.50 4.60
CA HIS A 181 10.87 -9.66 3.81
C HIS A 181 10.13 -9.25 2.53
N SER A 182 10.36 -10.00 1.46
CA SER A 182 9.65 -9.82 0.19
C SER A 182 8.32 -10.56 0.21
N ILE A 183 7.31 -9.97 -0.44
CA ILE A 183 5.99 -10.55 -0.64
C ILE A 183 6.10 -11.74 -1.58
N SER A 184 5.63 -12.91 -1.17
CA SER A 184 5.57 -14.11 -2.00
C SER A 184 4.44 -13.99 -3.06
N GLU A 185 4.51 -14.82 -4.10
CA GLU A 185 3.45 -14.88 -5.13
C GLU A 185 2.08 -15.21 -4.53
N ALA A 186 2.04 -16.14 -3.56
CA ALA A 186 0.82 -16.51 -2.88
C ALA A 186 0.22 -15.34 -2.06
N GLN A 187 1.07 -14.61 -1.34
CA GLN A 187 0.64 -13.42 -0.59
C GLN A 187 0.14 -12.32 -1.51
N LEU A 188 0.83 -12.05 -2.63
CA LEU A 188 0.39 -11.06 -3.60
C LEU A 188 -0.95 -11.44 -4.23
N ALA A 189 -1.12 -12.70 -4.64
CA ALA A 189 -2.37 -13.19 -5.20
C ALA A 189 -3.53 -13.12 -4.20
N HIS A 190 -3.27 -13.43 -2.93
CA HIS A 190 -4.26 -13.31 -1.86
C HIS A 190 -4.66 -11.85 -1.63
N ALA A 191 -3.68 -10.96 -1.50
CA ALA A 191 -3.93 -9.54 -1.31
C ALA A 191 -4.70 -8.90 -2.47
N LEU A 192 -4.37 -9.27 -3.72
CA LEU A 192 -5.12 -8.82 -4.89
C LEU A 192 -6.59 -9.23 -4.84
N LYS A 193 -6.91 -10.44 -4.37
CA LYS A 193 -8.30 -10.89 -4.20
C LYS A 193 -9.04 -10.07 -3.14
N LEU A 194 -8.38 -9.74 -2.03
CA LEU A 194 -8.96 -8.92 -0.96
C LEU A 194 -9.15 -7.46 -1.35
N LEU A 195 -8.33 -6.96 -2.27
CA LEU A 195 -8.39 -5.59 -2.77
C LEU A 195 -9.41 -5.41 -3.91
N GLN A 196 -9.75 -6.48 -4.63
CA GLN A 196 -10.76 -6.39 -5.68
C GLN A 196 -12.12 -6.09 -5.07
N PRO A 197 -12.89 -5.12 -5.62
CA PRO A 197 -14.27 -4.93 -5.21
C PRO A 197 -15.04 -6.24 -5.42
N ALA A 198 -15.87 -6.62 -4.45
CA ALA A 198 -16.75 -7.78 -4.62
C ALA A 198 -17.52 -7.62 -5.94
N PRO A 199 -17.57 -8.65 -6.81
CA PRO A 199 -18.38 -8.57 -8.01
C PRO A 199 -19.81 -8.21 -7.57
N PRO A 200 -20.50 -7.29 -8.28
CA PRO A 200 -21.89 -7.03 -7.98
C PRO A 200 -22.61 -8.38 -7.99
N ALA A 201 -23.33 -8.66 -6.91
CA ALA A 201 -24.15 -9.86 -6.84
C ALA A 201 -25.06 -9.84 -8.06
N VAL A 202 -24.73 -10.64 -9.07
CA VAL A 202 -25.60 -10.86 -10.20
C VAL A 202 -26.79 -11.60 -9.59
N LEU A 203 -27.89 -10.89 -9.36
CA LEU A 203 -29.16 -11.50 -9.14
C LEU A 203 -29.39 -12.39 -10.36
N ALA A 204 -29.14 -13.68 -10.19
CA ALA A 204 -29.48 -14.67 -11.17
C ALA A 204 -30.98 -14.58 -11.36
N THR A 205 -31.40 -13.91 -12.40
CA THR A 205 -32.78 -13.96 -12.88
C THR A 205 -32.93 -15.34 -13.49
N GLU A 206 -33.23 -16.31 -12.65
CA GLU A 206 -33.72 -17.62 -13.14
C GLU A 206 -35.07 -17.37 -13.80
N SER A 207 -35.05 -17.31 -15.10
CA SER A 207 -36.28 -17.45 -15.92
C SER A 207 -36.80 -18.88 -15.77
N SER A 208 -37.64 -19.10 -14.78
CA SER A 208 -38.45 -20.33 -14.69
C SER A 208 -39.81 -20.04 -15.23
N THR A 209 -40.10 -20.61 -16.38
CA THR A 209 -41.47 -20.78 -16.95
C THR A 209 -42.36 -21.57 -16.01
N PRO A 210 -43.65 -21.24 -15.84
CA PRO A 210 -44.49 -21.80 -14.80
C PRO A 210 -45.00 -23.19 -15.16
N ALA A 211 -44.82 -24.15 -14.26
CA ALA A 211 -45.65 -25.36 -14.21
C ALA A 211 -46.47 -25.35 -12.94
N LEU A 212 -47.76 -25.40 -13.14
CA LEU A 212 -48.85 -25.44 -12.16
C LEU A 212 -48.82 -26.75 -11.35
N ALA A 213 -48.76 -26.68 -9.99
CA ALA A 213 -49.53 -27.57 -9.12
C ALA A 213 -49.34 -27.28 -7.62
N ALA A 214 -50.45 -26.97 -6.96
CA ALA A 214 -50.82 -27.27 -5.56
C ALA A 214 -49.96 -26.80 -4.38
N ALA A 215 -50.57 -25.93 -3.56
CA ALA A 215 -50.21 -25.55 -2.19
C ALA A 215 -50.28 -26.74 -1.20
N PRO A 216 -49.65 -26.68 0.03
CA PRO A 216 -50.10 -25.71 1.04
C PRO A 216 -49.01 -25.03 1.90
N SER A 217 -49.36 -23.82 2.29
CA SER A 217 -49.17 -23.17 3.62
C SER A 217 -47.85 -23.26 4.37
N ALA A 218 -47.36 -22.09 4.67
CA ALA A 218 -46.82 -21.57 5.92
C ALA A 218 -45.39 -21.00 5.82
N ALA A 219 -45.30 -19.83 6.29
CA ALA A 219 -44.24 -19.02 6.84
C ALA A 219 -43.90 -17.79 5.97
N ILE A 220 -44.59 -16.73 6.29
CA ILE A 220 -44.22 -15.35 5.96
C ILE A 220 -42.96 -15.07 6.78
N GLU A 221 -41.79 -15.06 6.14
CA GLU A 221 -40.64 -14.35 6.71
C GLU A 221 -40.90 -12.86 6.52
N ASP A 222 -41.43 -12.27 7.56
CA ASP A 222 -41.66 -10.83 7.71
C ASP A 222 -40.29 -10.13 7.70
N GLY A 223 -39.87 -9.63 6.53
CA GLY A 223 -38.67 -8.84 6.39
C GLY A 223 -38.88 -7.52 7.10
N LEU A 224 -38.47 -7.42 8.37
CA LEU A 224 -38.49 -6.18 9.15
C LEU A 224 -37.69 -5.13 8.40
N LEU A 225 -38.38 -4.09 7.88
CA LEU A 225 -37.70 -2.96 7.27
C LEU A 225 -36.94 -2.19 8.35
N LEU A 226 -35.69 -1.84 8.08
CA LEU A 226 -34.80 -1.18 9.06
C LEU A 226 -35.40 0.10 9.69
N LYS A 227 -36.33 0.76 9.00
CA LYS A 227 -37.04 1.95 9.50
C LYS A 227 -38.08 1.63 10.60
N ASP A 228 -38.56 0.39 10.69
CA ASP A 228 -39.59 -0.04 11.63
C ASP A 228 -39.01 -0.97 12.73
N ALA A 229 -37.69 -1.28 12.65
CA ALA A 229 -37.00 -2.13 13.59
C ALA A 229 -36.68 -1.40 14.90
N THR A 230 -36.95 -2.03 16.03
CA THR A 230 -36.51 -1.54 17.34
C THR A 230 -35.03 -1.84 17.56
N LEU A 231 -34.41 -1.17 18.54
CA LEU A 231 -33.02 -1.46 18.89
C LEU A 231 -32.82 -2.93 19.31
N GLU A 232 -33.82 -3.50 19.98
CA GLU A 232 -33.82 -4.90 20.41
C GLU A 232 -33.85 -5.87 19.23
N ASP A 233 -34.64 -5.56 18.20
CA ASP A 233 -34.72 -6.36 16.96
C ASP A 233 -33.37 -6.36 16.21
N ILE A 234 -32.71 -5.20 16.17
CA ILE A 234 -31.37 -5.04 15.56
C ILE A 234 -30.32 -5.84 16.34
N ILE A 235 -30.34 -5.78 17.68
CA ILE A 235 -29.44 -6.54 18.53
C ILE A 235 -29.67 -8.05 18.35
N ALA A 236 -30.92 -8.49 18.34
CA ALA A 236 -31.28 -9.91 18.14
C ALA A 236 -30.78 -10.42 16.77
N LEU A 237 -30.94 -9.63 15.71
CA LEU A 237 -30.44 -9.95 14.38
C LEU A 237 -28.91 -10.04 14.34
N LEU A 238 -28.20 -9.13 15.02
CA LEU A 238 -26.74 -9.16 15.09
C LEU A 238 -26.24 -10.37 15.88
N HIS A 239 -26.84 -10.69 16.99
CA HIS A 239 -26.54 -11.88 17.78
C HIS A 239 -26.79 -13.18 17.00
N SER A 240 -27.88 -13.26 16.20
CA SER A 240 -28.14 -14.43 15.35
C SER A 240 -27.06 -14.67 14.30
N ARG A 241 -26.31 -13.61 13.95
CA ARG A 241 -25.17 -13.67 13.04
C ARG A 241 -23.80 -13.73 13.74
N ASN A 242 -23.82 -13.96 15.06
CA ASN A 242 -22.62 -14.02 15.91
C ASN A 242 -21.80 -12.71 15.91
N ILE A 243 -22.49 -11.55 15.82
CA ILE A 243 -21.90 -10.21 15.87
C ILE A 243 -22.33 -9.56 17.18
N GLU A 244 -21.37 -9.15 18.01
CA GLU A 244 -21.62 -8.43 19.27
C GLU A 244 -21.56 -6.90 19.03
N PRO A 245 -22.70 -6.17 19.11
CA PRO A 245 -22.72 -4.74 18.81
C PRO A 245 -22.16 -3.91 19.96
N THR A 246 -21.29 -2.95 19.66
CA THR A 246 -20.76 -1.97 20.62
C THR A 246 -21.40 -0.61 20.36
N PHE A 247 -22.16 -0.06 21.31
CA PHE A 247 -22.80 1.25 21.20
C PHE A 247 -21.97 2.34 21.84
N ARG A 248 -21.68 3.42 21.12
CA ARG A 248 -21.06 4.64 21.65
C ARG A 248 -22.09 5.75 21.70
N HIS A 249 -22.37 6.27 22.90
CA HIS A 249 -23.21 7.46 23.06
C HIS A 249 -22.41 8.74 22.80
N LEU A 250 -22.86 9.51 21.80
CA LEU A 250 -22.42 10.89 21.62
C LEU A 250 -23.37 11.80 22.41
N ILE A 251 -22.96 12.23 23.58
CA ILE A 251 -23.70 13.25 24.34
C ILE A 251 -23.41 14.60 23.68
N ARG A 252 -24.38 15.15 22.95
CA ARG A 252 -24.33 16.55 22.52
C ARG A 252 -24.55 17.42 23.78
N LYS A 253 -23.55 18.25 24.13
CA LYS A 253 -23.71 19.37 25.03
C LYS A 253 -24.39 20.51 24.31
#